data_d14888c9a206fd0387419f72dd67b40e
#
_entry.id   d14888c9a206fd0387419f72dd67b40e
#
_cell.length_a   1.000
_cell.length_b   1.000
_cell.length_c   1.000
_cell.angle_alpha   90.00
_cell.angle_beta   90.00
_cell.angle_gamma   90.00
#
_symmetry.space_group_name_H-M   'P 1'
#
loop_
_entity.id
_entity.type
_entity.pdbx_description
1 polymer ?
#
loop_
_entity_poly.entity_id
_entity_poly.type
_entity_poly.pdbx_seq_one_letter_code
_entity_poly.pdbx_strand_id
1 'polypeptide(L)'
;MVTDVGEVDDKSFNQSAWEGVKGFAQQAGTFAVPTSADYIETQDAKDYATNIGLFAESGCDGIVTEGFALGEATLAAAAKYPDVKFIGVDQWQAEAVPNVAGLIFPEDQAGFLAGALAASMSKTGIIAAVLGTDLVPPVVAFGEGYVNGAKHVDPDIKVIKT
;
A
#
# COMPACT_ATOMS: atom_id res chain seq x y z
N MET A 1 -13.01 -0.68 5.72
CA MET A 1 -11.69 -0.23 5.19
C MET A 1 -11.61 1.29 5.22
N VAL A 2 -10.44 1.86 5.51
CA VAL A 2 -10.16 3.31 5.38
C VAL A 2 -9.12 3.49 4.27
N THR A 3 -9.43 4.33 3.28
CA THR A 3 -8.52 4.62 2.16
C THR A 3 -7.51 5.71 2.53
N ASP A 4 -6.40 5.76 1.80
CA ASP A 4 -5.62 6.99 1.67
C ASP A 4 -6.47 8.10 1.01
N VAL A 5 -5.95 9.29 0.89
CA VAL A 5 -6.66 10.38 0.18
C VAL A 5 -6.97 9.94 -1.25
N GLY A 6 -8.26 9.79 -1.55
CA GLY A 6 -8.74 9.33 -2.85
C GLY A 6 -10.02 8.50 -2.77
N GLU A 7 -10.55 8.17 -3.93
CA GLU A 7 -11.77 7.39 -4.10
C GLU A 7 -11.46 5.88 -4.10
N VAL A 8 -12.44 5.07 -3.70
CA VAL A 8 -12.29 3.61 -3.65
C VAL A 8 -12.22 2.97 -5.05
N ASP A 9 -12.72 3.63 -6.07
CA ASP A 9 -12.72 3.15 -7.46
C ASP A 9 -11.58 3.74 -8.31
N ASP A 10 -10.44 4.01 -7.67
CA ASP A 10 -9.24 4.58 -8.28
C ASP A 10 -8.58 3.71 -9.38
N LYS A 11 -9.09 2.49 -9.58
CA LYS A 11 -8.54 1.46 -10.49
C LYS A 11 -7.10 1.08 -10.15
N SER A 12 -6.71 1.24 -8.90
CA SER A 12 -5.37 1.07 -8.37
C SER A 12 -5.40 0.45 -6.96
N PHE A 13 -4.71 1.07 -6.01
CA PHE A 13 -4.50 0.56 -4.65
C PHE A 13 -5.78 0.47 -3.84
N ASN A 14 -6.57 1.56 -3.78
CA ASN A 14 -7.81 1.58 -2.99
C ASN A 14 -8.80 0.53 -3.47
N GLN A 15 -9.02 0.45 -4.79
CA GLN A 15 -9.92 -0.53 -5.37
C GLN A 15 -9.46 -1.96 -5.11
N SER A 16 -8.17 -2.25 -5.31
CA SER A 16 -7.63 -3.59 -5.10
C SER A 16 -7.75 -4.04 -3.65
N ALA A 17 -7.45 -3.13 -2.69
CA ALA A 17 -7.61 -3.40 -1.27
C ALA A 17 -9.09 -3.64 -0.90
N TRP A 18 -10.02 -2.85 -1.46
CA TRP A 18 -11.45 -3.01 -1.23
C TRP A 18 -11.99 -4.33 -1.79
N GLU A 19 -11.54 -4.75 -2.96
CA GLU A 19 -11.89 -6.05 -3.52
C GLU A 19 -11.43 -7.20 -2.63
N GLY A 20 -10.24 -7.07 -2.03
CA GLY A 20 -9.76 -8.03 -1.02
C GLY A 20 -10.62 -8.08 0.23
N VAL A 21 -11.05 -6.93 0.76
CA VAL A 21 -11.96 -6.84 1.91
C VAL A 21 -13.31 -7.50 1.61
N LYS A 22 -13.89 -7.21 0.44
CA LYS A 22 -15.16 -7.84 0.00
C LYS A 22 -15.01 -9.35 -0.15
N GLY A 23 -13.91 -9.80 -0.75
CA GLY A 23 -13.62 -11.22 -0.93
C GLY A 23 -13.49 -11.95 0.42
N PHE A 24 -12.81 -11.35 1.38
CA PHE A 24 -12.73 -11.91 2.74
C PHE A 24 -14.10 -11.97 3.43
N ALA A 25 -14.89 -10.90 3.37
CA ALA A 25 -16.23 -10.88 3.97
C ALA A 25 -17.15 -11.96 3.38
N GLN A 26 -17.08 -12.19 2.06
CA GLN A 26 -17.82 -13.25 1.39
C GLN A 26 -17.38 -14.65 1.86
N GLN A 27 -16.07 -14.88 1.98
CA GLN A 27 -15.53 -16.16 2.46
C GLN A 27 -15.88 -16.40 3.93
N ALA A 28 -15.75 -15.40 4.78
CA ALA A 28 -16.08 -15.49 6.19
C ALA A 28 -17.58 -15.81 6.39
N GLY A 29 -18.46 -15.28 5.56
CA GLY A 29 -19.89 -15.62 5.55
C GLY A 29 -20.18 -17.10 5.33
N THR A 30 -19.31 -17.83 4.61
CA THR A 30 -19.44 -19.29 4.43
C THR A 30 -19.15 -20.09 5.72
N PHE A 31 -18.47 -19.49 6.70
CA PHE A 31 -18.18 -20.08 8.00
C PHE A 31 -19.19 -19.68 9.08
N ALA A 32 -20.38 -19.21 8.67
CA ALA A 32 -21.47 -18.78 9.56
C ALA A 32 -21.10 -17.60 10.50
N VAL A 33 -20.09 -16.84 10.16
CA VAL A 33 -19.77 -15.56 10.83
C VAL A 33 -20.47 -14.45 10.06
N PRO A 34 -21.41 -13.70 10.66
CA PRO A 34 -22.00 -12.54 10.01
C PRO A 34 -20.90 -11.52 9.74
N THR A 35 -20.59 -11.29 8.49
CA THR A 35 -19.62 -10.26 8.09
C THR A 35 -20.28 -9.25 7.19
N SER A 36 -20.19 -7.98 7.58
CA SER A 36 -20.43 -6.85 6.70
C SER A 36 -19.10 -6.20 6.40
N ALA A 37 -18.95 -5.71 5.19
CA ALA A 37 -17.80 -4.90 4.80
C ALA A 37 -18.29 -3.51 4.41
N ASP A 38 -17.57 -2.50 4.85
CA ASP A 38 -17.82 -1.10 4.52
C ASP A 38 -16.50 -0.35 4.35
N TYR A 39 -16.54 0.84 3.78
CA TYR A 39 -15.36 1.67 3.60
C TYR A 39 -15.65 3.15 3.88
N ILE A 40 -14.58 3.88 4.19
CA ILE A 40 -14.57 5.34 4.28
C ILE A 40 -13.48 5.85 3.34
N GLU A 41 -13.88 6.70 2.40
CA GLU A 41 -12.96 7.45 1.55
C GLU A 41 -12.44 8.67 2.30
N THR A 42 -11.12 8.75 2.43
CA THR A 42 -10.50 9.88 3.10
C THR A 42 -10.33 11.04 2.13
N GLN A 43 -10.79 12.22 2.52
CA GLN A 43 -10.69 13.44 1.72
C GLN A 43 -9.47 14.29 2.10
N ASP A 44 -8.98 14.16 3.33
CA ASP A 44 -7.84 14.92 3.85
C ASP A 44 -7.08 14.04 4.85
N ALA A 45 -5.75 14.05 4.78
CA ALA A 45 -4.89 13.23 5.65
C ALA A 45 -5.12 13.48 7.16
N LYS A 46 -5.55 14.68 7.55
CA LYS A 46 -5.91 14.98 8.95
C LYS A 46 -7.07 14.13 9.49
N ASP A 47 -7.88 13.52 8.61
CA ASP A 47 -9.07 12.75 8.96
C ASP A 47 -8.77 11.26 9.18
N TYR A 48 -7.54 10.78 8.90
CA TYR A 48 -7.18 9.35 9.05
C TYR A 48 -7.55 8.78 10.41
N ALA A 49 -7.10 9.41 11.49
CA ALA A 49 -7.36 8.93 12.84
C ALA A 49 -8.86 8.91 13.18
N THR A 50 -9.61 9.92 12.72
CA THR A 50 -11.06 10.00 12.90
C THR A 50 -11.76 8.89 12.13
N ASN A 51 -11.41 8.69 10.86
CA ASN A 51 -12.01 7.67 10.00
C ASN A 51 -11.76 6.24 10.53
N ILE A 52 -10.56 5.97 11.01
CA ILE A 52 -10.24 4.68 11.66
C ILE A 52 -11.06 4.52 12.96
N GLY A 53 -11.15 5.59 13.76
CA GLY A 53 -11.92 5.60 15.01
C GLY A 53 -13.39 5.29 14.81
N LEU A 54 -14.02 5.80 13.74
CA LEU A 54 -15.42 5.53 13.43
C LEU A 54 -15.71 4.04 13.29
N PHE A 55 -14.86 3.28 12.61
CA PHE A 55 -15.01 1.83 12.50
C PHE A 55 -14.74 1.11 13.82
N ALA A 56 -13.69 1.48 14.53
CA ALA A 56 -13.37 0.86 15.81
C ALA A 56 -14.50 1.06 16.85
N GLU A 57 -15.07 2.27 16.90
CA GLU A 57 -16.16 2.63 17.83
C GLU A 57 -17.52 2.05 17.39
N SER A 58 -17.69 1.72 16.11
CA SER A 58 -18.89 1.00 15.62
C SER A 58 -18.86 -0.50 15.89
N GLY A 59 -17.78 -1.02 16.47
CA GLY A 59 -17.66 -2.43 16.84
C GLY A 59 -17.14 -3.33 15.74
N CYS A 60 -16.36 -2.80 14.80
CA CYS A 60 -15.67 -3.62 13.80
C CYS A 60 -14.56 -4.44 14.45
N ASP A 61 -14.52 -5.74 14.20
CA ASP A 61 -13.47 -6.66 14.69
C ASP A 61 -12.15 -6.50 13.93
N GLY A 62 -12.22 -6.06 12.67
CA GLY A 62 -11.07 -5.87 11.81
C GLY A 62 -11.19 -4.62 10.95
N ILE A 63 -10.09 -3.88 10.84
CA ILE A 63 -9.99 -2.65 10.05
C ILE A 63 -8.80 -2.77 9.11
N VAL A 64 -9.06 -2.59 7.82
CA VAL A 64 -8.02 -2.46 6.80
C VAL A 64 -7.77 -0.98 6.56
N THR A 65 -6.52 -0.56 6.67
CA THR A 65 -6.07 0.79 6.34
C THR A 65 -5.14 0.72 5.12
N GLU A 66 -5.49 1.42 4.08
CA GLU A 66 -4.79 1.35 2.81
C GLU A 66 -3.90 2.57 2.61
N GLY A 67 -2.61 2.33 2.29
CA GLY A 67 -1.62 3.35 1.99
C GLY A 67 -0.62 3.60 3.14
N PHE A 68 0.63 3.85 2.75
CA PHE A 68 1.72 4.08 3.72
C PHE A 68 1.49 5.31 4.61
N ALA A 69 0.77 6.31 4.11
CA ALA A 69 0.50 7.55 4.85
C ALA A 69 -0.38 7.34 6.10
N LEU A 70 -1.18 6.24 6.13
CA LEU A 70 -1.98 5.89 7.30
C LEU A 70 -1.19 5.16 8.39
N GLY A 71 0.08 4.82 8.16
CA GLY A 71 0.85 3.96 9.06
C GLY A 71 0.86 4.45 10.52
N GLU A 72 1.13 5.74 10.76
CA GLU A 72 1.13 6.31 12.12
C GLU A 72 -0.28 6.28 12.74
N ALA A 73 -1.31 6.62 11.97
CA ALA A 73 -2.69 6.61 12.45
C ALA A 73 -3.16 5.19 12.77
N THR A 74 -2.73 4.20 11.98
CA THR A 74 -3.00 2.78 12.22
C THR A 74 -2.37 2.31 13.52
N LEU A 75 -1.10 2.62 13.77
CA LEU A 75 -0.41 2.25 15.01
C LEU A 75 -1.02 2.92 16.23
N ALA A 76 -1.38 4.20 16.13
CA ALA A 76 -2.06 4.93 17.19
C ALA A 76 -3.44 4.33 17.51
N ALA A 77 -4.21 3.96 16.48
CA ALA A 77 -5.49 3.29 16.64
C ALA A 77 -5.33 1.88 17.25
N ALA A 78 -4.33 1.12 16.83
CA ALA A 78 -4.04 -0.20 17.38
C ALA A 78 -3.73 -0.16 18.88
N ALA A 79 -3.02 0.86 19.32
CA ALA A 79 -2.74 1.08 20.75
C ALA A 79 -4.01 1.47 21.53
N LYS A 80 -4.90 2.27 20.92
CA LYS A 80 -6.16 2.72 21.54
C LYS A 80 -7.22 1.61 21.60
N TYR A 81 -7.25 0.73 20.59
CA TYR A 81 -8.24 -0.33 20.41
C TYR A 81 -7.56 -1.72 20.35
N PRO A 82 -7.05 -2.26 21.45
CA PRO A 82 -6.21 -3.46 21.45
C PRO A 82 -6.94 -4.74 21.01
N ASP A 83 -8.27 -4.78 21.09
CA ASP A 83 -9.08 -5.92 20.70
C ASP A 83 -9.39 -5.93 19.19
N VAL A 84 -9.29 -4.79 18.52
CA VAL A 84 -9.49 -4.65 17.07
C VAL A 84 -8.24 -5.11 16.32
N LYS A 85 -8.42 -5.84 15.24
CA LYS A 85 -7.32 -6.29 14.36
C LYS A 85 -7.16 -5.31 13.20
N PHE A 86 -5.93 -4.91 12.95
CA PHE A 86 -5.59 -3.99 11.88
C PHE A 86 -4.75 -4.67 10.80
N ILE A 87 -5.07 -4.39 9.55
CA ILE A 87 -4.26 -4.77 8.38
C ILE A 87 -3.86 -3.47 7.69
N GLY A 88 -2.58 -3.14 7.73
CA GLY A 88 -2.02 -1.98 7.05
C GLY A 88 -1.47 -2.38 5.69
N VAL A 89 -2.14 -1.99 4.61
CA VAL A 89 -1.67 -2.25 3.24
C VAL A 89 -0.62 -1.20 2.89
N ASP A 90 0.51 -1.66 2.37
CA ASP A 90 1.69 -0.83 2.10
C ASP A 90 2.24 -0.14 3.36
N GLN A 91 2.13 -0.80 4.51
CA GLN A 91 2.57 -0.26 5.79
C GLN A 91 3.60 -1.19 6.44
N TRP A 92 4.79 -0.67 6.64
CA TRP A 92 5.85 -1.35 7.34
C TRP A 92 5.89 -0.94 8.82
N GLN A 93 6.10 -1.93 9.71
CA GLN A 93 6.30 -1.70 11.13
C GLN A 93 7.73 -2.07 11.52
N ALA A 94 8.42 -1.17 12.24
CA ALA A 94 9.76 -1.42 12.76
C ALA A 94 9.77 -2.53 13.83
N GLU A 95 8.69 -2.59 14.60
CA GLU A 95 8.51 -3.57 15.67
C GLU A 95 7.14 -4.26 15.52
N ALA A 96 7.07 -5.52 15.95
CA ALA A 96 5.81 -6.26 15.91
C ALA A 96 4.78 -5.66 16.88
N VAL A 97 3.60 -5.36 16.37
CA VAL A 97 2.45 -4.89 17.16
C VAL A 97 1.40 -6.00 17.16
N PRO A 98 0.96 -6.50 18.34
CA PRO A 98 0.18 -7.75 18.43
C PRO A 98 -1.12 -7.79 17.65
N ASN A 99 -1.73 -6.64 17.38
CA ASN A 99 -2.99 -6.50 16.66
C ASN A 99 -2.85 -5.78 15.31
N VAL A 100 -1.62 -5.65 14.76
CA VAL A 100 -1.35 -5.05 13.45
C VAL A 100 -0.60 -6.04 12.57
N ALA A 101 -1.07 -6.24 11.35
CA ALA A 101 -0.36 -6.91 10.28
C ALA A 101 -0.11 -5.93 9.14
N GLY A 102 1.16 -5.59 8.90
CA GLY A 102 1.56 -4.80 7.73
C GLY A 102 1.79 -5.67 6.52
N LEU A 103 1.25 -5.28 5.40
CA LEU A 103 1.50 -5.91 4.10
C LEU A 103 2.46 -5.03 3.31
N ILE A 104 3.60 -5.60 2.93
CA ILE A 104 4.62 -4.97 2.10
C ILE A 104 4.86 -5.82 0.86
N PHE A 105 5.36 -5.22 -0.20
CA PHE A 105 5.48 -5.83 -1.51
C PHE A 105 6.93 -5.76 -2.01
N PRO A 106 7.35 -6.65 -2.94
CA PRO A 106 8.67 -6.59 -3.55
C PRO A 106 8.70 -5.59 -4.73
N GLU A 107 8.61 -4.31 -4.43
CA GLU A 107 8.54 -3.21 -5.40
C GLU A 107 9.77 -3.14 -6.31
N ASP A 108 10.92 -3.56 -5.81
CA ASP A 108 12.16 -3.68 -6.57
C ASP A 108 12.04 -4.64 -7.76
N GLN A 109 11.25 -5.70 -7.64
CA GLN A 109 11.01 -6.64 -8.74
C GLN A 109 10.18 -6.00 -9.86
N ALA A 110 9.13 -5.26 -9.49
CA ALA A 110 8.33 -4.53 -10.46
C ALA A 110 9.16 -3.42 -11.15
N GLY A 111 9.94 -2.68 -10.36
CA GLY A 111 10.91 -1.72 -10.86
C GLY A 111 11.90 -2.33 -11.84
N PHE A 112 12.47 -3.50 -11.51
CA PHE A 112 13.41 -4.22 -12.37
C PHE A 112 12.81 -4.54 -13.75
N LEU A 113 11.59 -5.08 -13.77
CA LEU A 113 10.91 -5.41 -15.04
C LEU A 113 10.67 -4.15 -15.89
N ALA A 114 10.24 -3.06 -15.26
CA ALA A 114 10.02 -1.79 -15.94
C ALA A 114 11.33 -1.22 -16.51
N GLY A 115 12.42 -1.27 -15.75
CA GLY A 115 13.74 -0.82 -16.18
C GLY A 115 14.31 -1.66 -17.31
N ALA A 116 14.17 -2.99 -17.23
CA ALA A 116 14.59 -3.90 -18.30
C ALA A 116 13.84 -3.63 -19.62
N LEU A 117 12.52 -3.42 -19.52
CA LEU A 117 11.72 -3.07 -20.69
C LEU A 117 12.13 -1.72 -21.29
N ALA A 118 12.28 -0.69 -20.45
CA ALA A 118 12.70 0.63 -20.89
C ALA A 118 14.06 0.61 -21.60
N ALA A 119 15.04 -0.11 -21.06
CA ALA A 119 16.35 -0.28 -21.67
C ALA A 119 16.25 -0.99 -23.02
N SER A 120 15.47 -2.08 -23.10
CA SER A 120 15.28 -2.84 -24.34
C SER A 120 14.64 -2.00 -25.46
N MET A 121 13.82 -1.01 -25.11
CA MET A 121 13.14 -0.14 -26.07
C MET A 121 13.88 1.17 -26.36
N SER A 122 14.88 1.53 -25.57
CA SER A 122 15.62 2.77 -25.73
C SER A 122 16.41 2.78 -27.04
N LYS A 123 16.28 3.88 -27.78
CA LYS A 123 17.08 4.11 -29.02
C LYS A 123 18.25 5.08 -28.77
N THR A 124 18.28 5.71 -27.62
CA THR A 124 19.25 6.76 -27.30
C THR A 124 20.28 6.32 -26.25
N GLY A 125 20.10 5.16 -25.64
CA GLY A 125 20.86 4.72 -24.46
C GLY A 125 20.59 5.55 -23.21
N ILE A 126 19.49 6.32 -23.20
CA ILE A 126 19.09 7.13 -22.05
C ILE A 126 17.62 6.82 -21.71
N ILE A 127 17.35 6.55 -20.45
CA ILE A 127 16.00 6.36 -19.91
C ILE A 127 15.83 7.16 -18.63
N ALA A 128 14.58 7.38 -18.22
CA ALA A 128 14.30 8.13 -16.99
C ALA A 128 13.16 7.48 -16.19
N ALA A 129 13.19 7.70 -14.86
CA ALA A 129 12.10 7.41 -13.96
C ALA A 129 11.76 8.65 -13.14
N VAL A 130 10.46 8.97 -13.08
CA VAL A 130 9.91 9.99 -12.18
C VAL A 130 9.32 9.26 -10.99
N LEU A 131 9.84 9.54 -9.80
CA LEU A 131 9.47 8.89 -8.55
C LEU A 131 8.75 9.91 -7.66
N GLY A 132 7.83 9.41 -6.80
CA GLY A 132 7.03 10.30 -5.95
C GLY A 132 7.87 10.99 -4.86
N THR A 133 8.82 10.26 -4.28
CA THR A 133 9.70 10.75 -3.19
C THR A 133 10.84 9.77 -2.96
N ASP A 134 11.92 10.22 -2.35
CA ASP A 134 13.03 9.40 -1.88
C ASP A 134 12.97 9.09 -0.37
N LEU A 135 11.90 9.54 0.30
CA LEU A 135 11.70 9.36 1.75
C LEU A 135 10.93 8.08 2.11
N VAL A 136 10.29 7.44 1.14
CA VAL A 136 9.42 6.28 1.34
C VAL A 136 10.11 5.03 0.78
N PRO A 137 10.39 4.00 1.62
CA PRO A 137 11.14 2.82 1.22
C PRO A 137 10.62 2.10 -0.04
N PRO A 138 9.32 1.87 -0.23
CA PRO A 138 8.78 1.30 -1.47
C PRO A 138 9.17 2.09 -2.72
N VAL A 139 9.10 3.41 -2.68
CA VAL A 139 9.44 4.27 -3.83
C VAL A 139 10.93 4.17 -4.17
N VAL A 140 11.78 4.12 -3.13
CA VAL A 140 13.23 3.88 -3.31
C VAL A 140 13.47 2.51 -3.94
N ALA A 141 12.78 1.47 -3.46
CA ALA A 141 12.90 0.10 -3.98
C ALA A 141 12.49 0.04 -5.47
N PHE A 142 11.39 0.67 -5.88
CA PHE A 142 11.02 0.81 -7.30
C PHE A 142 12.15 1.44 -8.12
N GLY A 143 12.72 2.54 -7.63
CA GLY A 143 13.79 3.26 -8.32
C GLY A 143 15.07 2.45 -8.46
N GLU A 144 15.49 1.73 -7.41
CA GLU A 144 16.67 0.86 -7.45
C GLU A 144 16.44 -0.35 -8.36
N GLY A 145 15.27 -0.99 -8.26
CA GLY A 145 14.86 -2.04 -9.18
C GLY A 145 14.94 -1.59 -10.63
N TYR A 146 14.40 -0.41 -10.95
CA TYR A 146 14.43 0.15 -12.31
C TYR A 146 15.86 0.31 -12.84
N VAL A 147 16.76 0.85 -12.03
CA VAL A 147 18.19 0.97 -12.43
C VAL A 147 18.81 -0.38 -12.66
N ASN A 148 18.59 -1.32 -11.75
CA ASN A 148 19.18 -2.67 -11.85
C ASN A 148 18.66 -3.44 -13.06
N GLY A 149 17.35 -3.36 -13.35
CA GLY A 149 16.75 -3.97 -14.53
C GLY A 149 17.27 -3.36 -15.84
N ALA A 150 17.41 -2.05 -15.88
CA ALA A 150 17.96 -1.36 -17.05
C ALA A 150 19.41 -1.78 -17.32
N LYS A 151 20.27 -1.79 -16.30
CA LYS A 151 21.67 -2.19 -16.41
C LYS A 151 21.89 -3.69 -16.66
N HIS A 152 20.91 -4.51 -16.30
CA HIS A 152 20.94 -5.92 -16.65
C HIS A 152 20.83 -6.13 -18.16
N VAL A 153 20.08 -5.28 -18.86
CA VAL A 153 19.89 -5.34 -20.33
C VAL A 153 21.03 -4.61 -21.06
N ASP A 154 21.36 -3.42 -20.59
CA ASP A 154 22.42 -2.58 -21.15
C ASP A 154 23.26 -1.97 -20.01
N PRO A 155 24.45 -2.52 -19.73
CA PRO A 155 25.31 -2.03 -18.64
C PRO A 155 25.72 -0.55 -18.76
N ASP A 156 25.75 -0.02 -19.99
CA ASP A 156 26.19 1.34 -20.29
C ASP A 156 25.02 2.35 -20.34
N ILE A 157 23.78 1.89 -20.18
CA ILE A 157 22.61 2.75 -20.26
C ILE A 157 22.63 3.84 -19.19
N LYS A 158 22.31 5.05 -19.60
CA LYS A 158 22.16 6.17 -18.67
C LYS A 158 20.75 6.20 -18.08
N VAL A 159 20.65 6.08 -16.77
CA VAL A 159 19.37 6.20 -16.04
C VAL A 159 19.32 7.51 -15.28
N ILE A 160 18.27 8.28 -15.49
CA ILE A 160 17.97 9.52 -14.77
C ILE A 160 16.81 9.24 -13.83
N LYS A 161 17.03 9.46 -12.52
CA LYS A 161 15.96 9.40 -11.50
C LYS A 161 15.68 10.80 -10.96
N THR A 162 14.43 11.15 -10.76
CA THR A 162 13.99 12.40 -10.15
C THR A 162 12.72 12.16 -9.32
#